data_80c4b491f5cd5583b9963613c8b46226
#
_entry.id   80c4b491f5cd5583b9963613c8b46226
#
_cell.length_a   1.000
_cell.length_b   1.000
_cell.length_c   1.000
_cell.angle_alpha   90.00
_cell.angle_beta   90.00
_cell.angle_gamma   90.00
#
_symmetry.space_group_name_H-M   'P 1'
#
loop_
_entity.id
_entity.type
_entity.pdbx_description
1 polymer ?
#
loop_
_entity_poly.entity_id
_entity_poly.type
_entity_poly.pdbx_seq_one_letter_code
_entity_poly.pdbx_strand_id
1 'polypeptide(L)'
;MRWRHIFNKHVIVWGTALTVSYAVVYSGVQHFSYPDVGSQSDVLRYVEIYRGEKSFGHWQYRVLTPYLARAIPDPPASFFNVQRQVTDAWLVKVKFGLVNCAFLAATIAVMFYYLEALRFSSLECMFGMLLFATARPVIQNAGIPMVEVSSYFFEVLPLYAIVTNNPLLLAASFLVGVFAKETTLIVVPLALIFFWSGSLWRTSVLVPGLLAYLGFRFGLQIDPSENYFNFSGGLFSTLSTQLRFVASLNGALEFGSSFGFLWLPAIFGFFRAQMPRWFRSWTVLLLTASVLMAMLLVGGQYPGGRAIFTAFPVVIPCALWGMRRVLPIGANASHP
;
A
#
# COMPACT_ATOMS: atom_id res chain seq x y z
N MET A 1 11.14 -28.49 -21.71
CA MET A 1 11.51 -27.06 -21.88
C MET A 1 10.62 -26.09 -21.11
N ARG A 2 9.31 -26.22 -21.04
CA ARG A 2 8.38 -25.30 -20.34
C ARG A 2 8.74 -24.99 -18.87
N TRP A 3 9.11 -25.99 -18.07
CA TRP A 3 9.42 -25.83 -16.64
C TRP A 3 10.62 -24.91 -16.35
N ARG A 4 11.68 -24.96 -17.19
CA ARG A 4 12.87 -24.09 -17.03
C ARG A 4 12.52 -22.61 -17.25
N HIS A 5 11.64 -22.29 -18.20
CA HIS A 5 11.22 -20.90 -18.44
C HIS A 5 10.34 -20.35 -17.30
N ILE A 6 9.44 -21.18 -16.76
CA ILE A 6 8.58 -20.76 -15.62
C ILE A 6 9.43 -20.53 -14.38
N PHE A 7 10.33 -21.46 -14.06
CA PHE A 7 11.21 -21.34 -12.90
C PHE A 7 12.11 -20.11 -13.01
N ASN A 8 12.72 -19.87 -14.13
CA ASN A 8 13.56 -18.69 -14.36
C ASN A 8 12.80 -17.38 -14.19
N LYS A 9 11.55 -17.30 -14.65
CA LYS A 9 10.71 -16.11 -14.50
C LYS A 9 10.44 -15.78 -13.02
N HIS A 10 10.01 -16.77 -12.23
CA HIS A 10 9.75 -16.55 -10.81
C HIS A 10 11.02 -16.14 -10.05
N VAL A 11 12.16 -16.76 -10.35
CA VAL A 11 13.45 -16.40 -9.75
C VAL A 11 13.83 -14.96 -10.08
N ILE A 12 13.65 -14.53 -11.33
CA ILE A 12 13.93 -13.15 -11.75
C ILE A 12 13.01 -12.17 -11.03
N VAL A 13 11.69 -12.44 -10.99
CA VAL A 13 10.72 -11.56 -10.33
C VAL A 13 11.03 -11.39 -8.84
N TRP A 14 11.22 -12.50 -8.12
CA TRP A 14 11.52 -12.45 -6.68
C TRP A 14 12.91 -11.91 -6.40
N GLY A 15 13.91 -12.24 -7.21
CA GLY A 15 15.27 -11.70 -7.10
C GLY A 15 15.28 -10.18 -7.27
N THR A 16 14.57 -9.67 -8.28
CA THR A 16 14.41 -8.22 -8.50
C THR A 16 13.65 -7.59 -7.34
N ALA A 17 12.55 -8.19 -6.91
CA ALA A 17 11.74 -7.67 -5.82
C ALA A 17 12.54 -7.54 -4.51
N LEU A 18 13.32 -8.57 -4.15
CA LEU A 18 14.17 -8.56 -2.96
C LEU A 18 15.28 -7.52 -3.05
N THR A 19 15.97 -7.45 -4.20
CA THR A 19 17.08 -6.50 -4.40
C THR A 19 16.59 -5.05 -4.31
N VAL A 20 15.49 -4.74 -5.00
CA VAL A 20 14.91 -3.40 -5.00
C VAL A 20 14.38 -3.03 -3.61
N SER A 21 13.69 -3.96 -2.94
CA SER A 21 13.17 -3.73 -1.59
C SER A 21 14.29 -3.48 -0.58
N TYR A 22 15.35 -4.28 -0.64
CA TYR A 22 16.51 -4.07 0.21
C TYR A 22 17.13 -2.69 -0.02
N ALA A 23 17.35 -2.30 -1.27
CA ALA A 23 17.93 -1.01 -1.61
C ALA A 23 17.07 0.17 -1.11
N VAL A 24 15.75 0.11 -1.33
CA VAL A 24 14.81 1.16 -0.90
C VAL A 24 14.74 1.26 0.61
N VAL A 25 14.58 0.13 1.31
CA VAL A 25 14.50 0.11 2.78
C VAL A 25 15.82 0.53 3.40
N TYR A 26 16.94 0.01 2.91
CA TYR A 26 18.27 0.36 3.41
C TYR A 26 18.53 1.87 3.25
N SER A 27 18.26 2.42 2.09
CA SER A 27 18.36 3.87 1.85
C SER A 27 17.49 4.65 2.83
N GLY A 28 16.23 4.26 3.01
CA GLY A 28 15.33 4.89 3.97
C GLY A 28 15.84 4.81 5.41
N VAL A 29 16.32 3.63 5.83
CA VAL A 29 16.91 3.43 7.18
C VAL A 29 18.13 4.32 7.43
N GLN A 30 18.93 4.60 6.42
CA GLN A 30 20.11 5.45 6.53
C GLN A 30 19.78 6.95 6.57
N HIS A 31 18.78 7.39 5.80
CA HIS A 31 18.49 8.82 5.63
C HIS A 31 17.49 9.36 6.66
N PHE A 32 16.63 8.51 7.23
CA PHE A 32 15.67 8.94 8.23
C PHE A 32 16.19 8.69 9.63
N SER A 33 16.56 9.76 10.33
CA SER A 33 16.95 9.67 11.73
C SER A 33 15.74 9.35 12.61
N TYR A 34 15.85 8.30 13.43
CA TYR A 34 15.03 8.11 14.61
C TYR A 34 15.86 8.70 15.77
N PRO A 35 15.60 9.75 16.42
CA PRO A 35 14.35 10.32 16.96
C PRO A 35 13.73 11.46 16.13
N ASP A 36 14.35 12.00 15.09
CA ASP A 36 13.76 13.12 14.34
C ASP A 36 12.42 12.75 13.70
N VAL A 37 12.29 11.48 13.27
CA VAL A 37 11.01 10.90 12.80
C VAL A 37 10.09 10.60 13.98
N GLY A 38 10.60 10.42 15.17
CA GLY A 38 9.85 10.16 16.40
C GLY A 38 9.00 11.35 16.89
N SER A 39 9.23 12.55 16.35
CA SER A 39 8.31 13.68 16.52
C SER A 39 6.99 13.50 15.75
N GLN A 40 6.93 12.56 14.81
CA GLN A 40 5.71 12.21 14.11
C GLN A 40 4.86 11.29 14.99
N SER A 41 3.66 11.73 15.32
CA SER A 41 2.74 11.02 16.20
C SER A 41 2.51 9.56 15.79
N ASP A 42 2.41 9.28 14.48
CA ASP A 42 2.22 7.94 13.93
C ASP A 42 3.34 6.97 14.32
N VAL A 43 4.59 7.37 14.14
CA VAL A 43 5.77 6.52 14.44
C VAL A 43 5.83 6.18 15.92
N LEU A 44 5.60 7.16 16.80
CA LEU A 44 5.58 6.96 18.25
C LEU A 44 4.51 5.92 18.63
N ARG A 45 3.30 6.02 18.07
CA ARG A 45 2.19 5.09 18.35
C ARG A 45 2.52 3.65 17.92
N TYR A 46 3.15 3.44 16.77
CA TYR A 46 3.56 2.10 16.36
C TYR A 46 4.70 1.53 17.21
N VAL A 47 5.60 2.36 17.69
CA VAL A 47 6.65 1.95 18.63
C VAL A 47 6.07 1.60 20.01
N GLU A 48 5.06 2.33 20.50
CA GLU A 48 4.31 1.97 21.73
C GLU A 48 3.70 0.55 21.59
N ILE A 49 3.01 0.27 20.47
CA ILE A 49 2.43 -1.07 20.22
C ILE A 49 3.53 -2.14 20.15
N TYR A 50 4.65 -1.83 19.49
CA TYR A 50 5.81 -2.72 19.42
C TYR A 50 6.34 -3.07 20.82
N ARG A 51 6.40 -2.09 21.73
CA ARG A 51 6.81 -2.29 23.12
C ARG A 51 5.78 -2.99 23.98
N GLY A 52 4.56 -3.17 23.49
CA GLY A 52 3.43 -3.75 24.21
C GLY A 52 2.75 -2.74 25.13
N GLU A 53 2.99 -1.47 24.93
CA GLU A 53 2.32 -0.38 25.62
C GLU A 53 0.93 -0.16 25.01
N LYS A 54 0.02 0.42 25.81
CA LYS A 54 -1.30 0.82 25.28
C LYS A 54 -1.11 2.02 24.37
N SER A 55 -1.40 1.85 23.09
CA SER A 55 -1.57 2.95 22.16
C SER A 55 -3.03 3.43 22.17
N PHE A 56 -3.29 4.62 21.67
CA PHE A 56 -4.62 5.24 21.68
C PHE A 56 -5.15 5.42 20.26
N GLY A 57 -6.47 5.52 20.14
CA GLY A 57 -7.15 5.82 18.89
C GLY A 57 -7.03 4.69 17.85
N HIS A 58 -7.07 5.09 16.58
CA HIS A 58 -7.10 4.18 15.45
C HIS A 58 -5.81 3.35 15.24
N TRP A 59 -4.68 3.76 15.79
CA TRP A 59 -3.42 3.00 15.70
C TRP A 59 -3.52 1.62 16.34
N GLN A 60 -4.37 1.46 17.37
CA GLN A 60 -4.60 0.18 18.06
C GLN A 60 -5.09 -0.95 17.14
N TYR A 61 -5.65 -0.63 15.97
CA TYR A 61 -6.12 -1.63 15.01
C TYR A 61 -5.04 -2.08 14.03
N ARG A 62 -3.97 -1.31 13.88
CA ARG A 62 -2.89 -1.55 12.93
C ARG A 62 -1.74 -2.31 13.58
N VAL A 63 -2.04 -3.49 14.10
CA VAL A 63 -1.13 -4.25 14.98
C VAL A 63 -0.18 -5.17 14.22
N LEU A 64 -0.46 -5.50 12.96
CA LEU A 64 0.27 -6.53 12.23
C LEU A 64 1.78 -6.22 12.15
N THR A 65 2.16 -5.07 11.63
CA THR A 65 3.57 -4.70 11.46
C THR A 65 4.32 -4.57 12.79
N PRO A 66 3.79 -3.86 13.81
CA PRO A 66 4.44 -3.80 15.12
C PRO A 66 4.64 -5.17 15.79
N TYR A 67 3.64 -6.05 15.74
CA TYR A 67 3.77 -7.38 16.34
C TYR A 67 4.73 -8.28 15.58
N LEU A 68 4.77 -8.22 14.25
CA LEU A 68 5.79 -8.93 13.47
C LEU A 68 7.20 -8.41 13.77
N ALA A 69 7.38 -7.09 13.87
CA ALA A 69 8.66 -6.51 14.25
C ALA A 69 9.09 -6.95 15.67
N ARG A 70 8.15 -7.00 16.62
CA ARG A 70 8.39 -7.50 17.98
C ARG A 70 8.78 -8.97 18.02
N ALA A 71 8.19 -9.79 17.15
CA ALA A 71 8.48 -11.23 17.08
C ALA A 71 9.87 -11.56 16.52
N ILE A 72 10.55 -10.61 15.85
CA ILE A 72 11.93 -10.81 15.38
C ILE A 72 12.86 -10.82 16.58
N PRO A 73 13.66 -11.90 16.79
CA PRO A 73 14.65 -11.96 17.86
C PRO A 73 15.65 -10.80 17.79
N ASP A 74 16.17 -10.36 18.92
CA ASP A 74 17.26 -9.40 18.93
C ASP A 74 18.49 -10.04 18.29
N PRO A 75 19.10 -9.37 17.30
CA PRO A 75 20.29 -9.90 16.70
C PRO A 75 21.41 -9.94 17.73
N PRO A 76 22.24 -11.01 17.75
CA PRO A 76 23.32 -11.14 18.72
C PRO A 76 24.29 -9.96 18.60
N ALA A 77 24.79 -9.46 19.72
CA ALA A 77 25.70 -8.30 19.77
C ALA A 77 26.94 -8.46 18.87
N SER A 78 27.36 -9.70 18.60
CA SER A 78 28.44 -10.04 17.68
C SER A 78 28.16 -9.72 16.21
N PHE A 79 26.89 -9.55 15.83
CA PHE A 79 26.50 -9.18 14.48
C PHE A 79 26.80 -7.71 14.15
N PHE A 80 27.03 -6.92 15.16
CA PHE A 80 27.30 -5.50 15.05
C PHE A 80 28.76 -5.23 15.38
N ASN A 81 29.48 -4.68 14.44
CA ASN A 81 30.84 -4.24 14.67
C ASN A 81 30.84 -3.18 15.79
N VAL A 82 31.39 -3.52 16.92
CA VAL A 82 31.23 -3.22 18.32
C VAL A 82 31.41 -1.75 18.76
N GLN A 83 31.54 -0.78 17.89
CA GLN A 83 31.77 0.63 18.32
C GLN A 83 30.51 1.51 18.41
N ARG A 84 29.37 1.06 17.94
CA ARG A 84 28.10 1.77 18.16
C ARG A 84 27.34 1.09 19.27
N GLN A 85 27.08 1.78 20.37
CA GLN A 85 26.10 1.35 21.36
C GLN A 85 24.81 1.06 20.63
N VAL A 86 24.35 -0.22 20.66
CA VAL A 86 23.09 -0.65 20.09
C VAL A 86 21.99 -0.01 20.94
N THR A 87 21.48 1.13 20.51
CA THR A 87 20.38 1.80 21.19
C THR A 87 19.07 1.07 20.88
N ASP A 88 18.12 1.08 21.81
CA ASP A 88 16.75 0.56 21.61
C ASP A 88 16.11 1.14 20.33
N ALA A 89 16.31 2.42 20.07
CA ALA A 89 15.87 3.09 18.86
C ALA A 89 16.42 2.46 17.57
N TRP A 90 17.65 2.03 17.57
CA TRP A 90 18.27 1.38 16.43
C TRP A 90 17.70 -0.04 16.21
N LEU A 91 17.49 -0.81 17.28
CA LEU A 91 16.86 -2.14 17.20
C LEU A 91 15.44 -2.06 16.61
N VAL A 92 14.63 -1.12 17.10
CA VAL A 92 13.28 -0.86 16.55
C VAL A 92 13.36 -0.58 15.05
N LYS A 93 14.25 0.32 14.65
CA LYS A 93 14.44 0.71 13.25
C LYS A 93 14.81 -0.49 12.35
N VAL A 94 15.74 -1.34 12.80
CA VAL A 94 16.16 -2.52 12.06
C VAL A 94 15.03 -3.55 11.95
N LYS A 95 14.33 -3.85 13.03
CA LYS A 95 13.24 -4.84 13.03
C LYS A 95 12.08 -4.41 12.15
N PHE A 96 11.66 -3.15 12.25
CA PHE A 96 10.67 -2.60 11.31
C PHE A 96 11.19 -2.59 9.88
N GLY A 97 12.46 -2.25 9.67
CA GLY A 97 13.08 -2.31 8.34
C GLY A 97 13.06 -3.71 7.72
N LEU A 98 13.32 -4.76 8.51
CA LEU A 98 13.22 -6.15 8.03
C LEU A 98 11.79 -6.53 7.64
N VAL A 99 10.80 -6.18 8.48
CA VAL A 99 9.38 -6.43 8.16
C VAL A 99 8.97 -5.65 6.91
N ASN A 100 9.33 -4.37 6.83
CA ASN A 100 9.04 -3.54 5.66
C ASN A 100 9.71 -4.09 4.40
N CYS A 101 10.95 -4.57 4.49
CA CYS A 101 11.66 -5.18 3.36
C CYS A 101 10.91 -6.42 2.85
N ALA A 102 10.45 -7.29 3.75
CA ALA A 102 9.68 -8.48 3.39
C ALA A 102 8.34 -8.13 2.72
N PHE A 103 7.57 -7.20 3.31
CA PHE A 103 6.30 -6.76 2.72
C PHE A 103 6.50 -6.01 1.40
N LEU A 104 7.53 -5.18 1.29
CA LEU A 104 7.82 -4.46 0.05
C LEU A 104 8.19 -5.43 -1.06
N ALA A 105 9.05 -6.41 -0.79
CA ALA A 105 9.40 -7.45 -1.75
C ALA A 105 8.16 -8.25 -2.20
N ALA A 106 7.32 -8.64 -1.24
CA ALA A 106 6.07 -9.33 -1.54
C ALA A 106 5.12 -8.45 -2.38
N THR A 107 4.99 -7.16 -2.06
CA THR A 107 4.16 -6.22 -2.83
C THR A 107 4.65 -6.07 -4.26
N ILE A 108 5.96 -5.87 -4.44
CA ILE A 108 6.59 -5.73 -5.77
C ILE A 108 6.35 -7.01 -6.59
N ALA A 109 6.55 -8.19 -6.00
CA ALA A 109 6.31 -9.46 -6.68
C ALA A 109 4.83 -9.67 -7.03
N VAL A 110 3.91 -9.40 -6.08
CA VAL A 110 2.47 -9.52 -6.32
C VAL A 110 2.01 -8.51 -7.37
N MET A 111 2.58 -7.31 -7.40
CA MET A 111 2.29 -6.32 -8.43
C MET A 111 2.61 -6.84 -9.84
N PHE A 112 3.73 -7.56 -10.00
CA PHE A 112 4.04 -8.23 -11.27
C PHE A 112 2.93 -9.21 -11.68
N TYR A 113 2.55 -10.13 -10.78
CA TYR A 113 1.53 -11.15 -11.07
C TYR A 113 0.13 -10.54 -11.28
N TYR A 114 -0.18 -9.46 -10.57
CA TYR A 114 -1.41 -8.71 -10.76
C TYR A 114 -1.49 -8.07 -12.15
N LEU A 115 -0.41 -7.42 -12.58
CA LEU A 115 -0.31 -6.86 -13.93
C LEU A 115 -0.37 -7.94 -15.01
N GLU A 116 0.28 -9.08 -14.79
CA GLU A 116 0.18 -10.23 -15.70
C GLU A 116 -1.26 -10.77 -15.79
N ALA A 117 -1.98 -10.87 -14.67
CA ALA A 117 -3.38 -11.24 -14.66
C ALA A 117 -4.27 -10.23 -15.42
N LEU A 118 -3.88 -8.96 -15.47
CA LEU A 118 -4.48 -7.91 -16.29
C LEU A 118 -4.03 -7.93 -17.77
N ARG A 119 -3.29 -8.96 -18.19
CA ARG A 119 -2.80 -9.17 -19.57
C ARG A 119 -1.75 -8.15 -20.03
N PHE A 120 -0.91 -7.70 -19.13
CA PHE A 120 0.30 -6.99 -19.49
C PHE A 120 1.42 -7.96 -19.87
N SER A 121 2.30 -7.56 -20.78
CA SER A 121 3.52 -8.33 -21.11
C SER A 121 4.49 -8.34 -19.93
N SER A 122 5.41 -9.33 -19.90
CA SER A 122 6.40 -9.42 -18.81
C SER A 122 7.26 -8.15 -18.68
N LEU A 123 7.59 -7.49 -19.78
CA LEU A 123 8.34 -6.23 -19.76
C LEU A 123 7.53 -5.11 -19.12
N GLU A 124 6.24 -4.99 -19.46
CA GLU A 124 5.34 -4.00 -18.85
C GLU A 124 5.12 -4.30 -17.37
N CYS A 125 5.01 -5.58 -16.99
CA CYS A 125 4.91 -5.99 -15.60
C CYS A 125 6.16 -5.59 -14.80
N MET A 126 7.37 -5.85 -15.35
CA MET A 126 8.63 -5.42 -14.72
C MET A 126 8.71 -3.90 -14.60
N PHE A 127 8.29 -3.18 -15.63
CA PHE A 127 8.24 -1.72 -15.57
C PHE A 127 7.24 -1.23 -14.52
N GLY A 128 6.05 -1.82 -14.42
CA GLY A 128 5.07 -1.51 -13.38
C GLY A 128 5.56 -1.76 -11.95
N MET A 129 6.33 -2.84 -11.73
CA MET A 129 7.01 -3.09 -10.44
C MET A 129 7.96 -1.94 -10.07
N LEU A 130 8.78 -1.50 -11.03
CA LEU A 130 9.73 -0.41 -10.80
C LEU A 130 9.01 0.92 -10.55
N LEU A 131 7.95 1.23 -11.30
CA LEU A 131 7.13 2.41 -11.08
C LEU A 131 6.54 2.45 -9.66
N PHE A 132 6.07 1.30 -9.15
CA PHE A 132 5.61 1.20 -7.77
C PHE A 132 6.76 1.42 -6.78
N ALA A 133 7.87 0.70 -6.94
CA ALA A 133 8.98 0.70 -5.99
C ALA A 133 9.70 2.07 -5.91
N THR A 134 9.71 2.83 -7.00
CA THR A 134 10.33 4.17 -7.08
C THR A 134 9.36 5.31 -6.78
N ALA A 135 8.10 5.00 -6.46
CA ALA A 135 7.14 6.03 -6.08
C ALA A 135 7.57 6.70 -4.77
N ARG A 136 7.43 8.04 -4.71
CA ARG A 136 7.83 8.83 -3.54
C ARG A 136 7.28 8.30 -2.23
N PRO A 137 5.98 7.94 -2.09
CA PRO A 137 5.45 7.42 -0.83
C PRO A 137 6.07 6.09 -0.40
N VAL A 138 6.47 5.23 -1.35
CA VAL A 138 7.15 3.97 -1.05
C VAL A 138 8.54 4.25 -0.48
N ILE A 139 9.32 5.09 -1.16
CA ILE A 139 10.68 5.46 -0.72
C ILE A 139 10.66 6.12 0.66
N GLN A 140 9.72 7.02 0.89
CA GLN A 140 9.60 7.74 2.17
C GLN A 140 9.20 6.85 3.33
N ASN A 141 8.30 5.89 3.12
CA ASN A 141 7.73 5.08 4.21
C ASN A 141 8.52 3.79 4.47
N ALA A 142 9.30 3.30 3.52
CA ALA A 142 9.93 1.99 3.61
C ALA A 142 10.97 1.86 4.73
N GLY A 143 11.69 2.95 5.04
CA GLY A 143 12.76 2.95 6.03
C GLY A 143 12.36 3.37 7.44
N ILE A 144 11.08 3.71 7.68
CA ILE A 144 10.59 4.19 8.97
C ILE A 144 9.66 3.17 9.64
N PRO A 145 9.53 3.19 10.98
CA PRO A 145 8.62 2.32 11.73
C PRO A 145 7.15 2.66 11.49
N MET A 146 6.63 2.29 10.31
CA MET A 146 5.24 2.56 9.90
C MET A 146 4.60 1.32 9.30
N VAL A 147 3.28 1.35 9.14
CA VAL A 147 2.47 0.24 8.61
C VAL A 147 2.12 0.37 7.13
N GLU A 148 2.49 1.47 6.49
CA GLU A 148 2.14 1.75 5.10
C GLU A 148 2.62 0.66 4.15
N VAL A 149 3.84 0.15 4.37
CA VAL A 149 4.41 -0.86 3.47
C VAL A 149 3.63 -2.17 3.54
N SER A 150 3.22 -2.61 4.73
CA SER A 150 2.35 -3.78 4.84
C SER A 150 0.96 -3.51 4.26
N SER A 151 0.43 -2.29 4.38
CA SER A 151 -0.87 -1.95 3.77
C SER A 151 -0.82 -2.07 2.25
N TYR A 152 0.27 -1.64 1.59
CA TYR A 152 0.40 -1.79 0.14
C TYR A 152 0.29 -3.24 -0.32
N PHE A 153 0.84 -4.17 0.44
CA PHE A 153 0.70 -5.59 0.15
C PHE A 153 -0.76 -6.05 0.22
N PHE A 154 -1.47 -5.67 1.28
CA PHE A 154 -2.87 -6.02 1.47
C PHE A 154 -3.85 -5.15 0.68
N GLU A 155 -3.38 -4.14 -0.02
CA GLU A 155 -4.16 -3.41 -1.02
C GLU A 155 -4.10 -4.10 -2.39
N VAL A 156 -2.96 -4.71 -2.78
CA VAL A 156 -2.81 -5.34 -4.10
C VAL A 156 -3.09 -6.84 -4.10
N LEU A 157 -2.74 -7.58 -3.05
CA LEU A 157 -2.93 -9.03 -2.99
C LEU A 157 -4.40 -9.47 -3.11
N PRO A 158 -5.37 -8.85 -2.40
CA PRO A 158 -6.78 -9.17 -2.61
C PRO A 158 -7.26 -8.86 -4.02
N LEU A 159 -6.77 -7.79 -4.67
CA LEU A 159 -7.14 -7.46 -6.04
C LEU A 159 -6.60 -8.50 -7.03
N TYR A 160 -5.37 -8.96 -6.81
CA TYR A 160 -4.83 -10.10 -7.55
C TYR A 160 -5.71 -11.35 -7.36
N ALA A 161 -6.12 -11.64 -6.13
CA ALA A 161 -7.00 -12.76 -5.82
C ALA A 161 -8.38 -12.67 -6.50
N ILE A 162 -8.96 -11.46 -6.57
CA ILE A 162 -10.22 -11.21 -7.29
C ILE A 162 -10.04 -11.46 -8.78
N VAL A 163 -9.03 -10.85 -9.40
CA VAL A 163 -8.78 -10.95 -10.85
C VAL A 163 -8.46 -12.38 -11.28
N THR A 164 -7.73 -13.13 -10.45
CA THR A 164 -7.41 -14.56 -10.70
C THR A 164 -8.52 -15.50 -10.24
N ASN A 165 -9.62 -14.96 -9.68
CA ASN A 165 -10.74 -15.72 -9.18
C ASN A 165 -10.35 -16.78 -8.13
N ASN A 166 -9.46 -16.41 -7.21
CA ASN A 166 -9.00 -17.26 -6.12
C ASN A 166 -9.65 -16.86 -4.79
N PRO A 167 -10.78 -17.49 -4.40
CA PRO A 167 -11.55 -17.11 -3.22
C PRO A 167 -10.79 -17.38 -1.90
N LEU A 168 -9.96 -18.43 -1.85
CA LEU A 168 -9.18 -18.75 -0.66
C LEU A 168 -8.11 -17.68 -0.39
N LEU A 169 -7.39 -17.28 -1.43
CA LEU A 169 -6.41 -16.20 -1.33
C LEU A 169 -7.08 -14.87 -0.97
N LEU A 170 -8.26 -14.59 -1.52
CA LEU A 170 -9.06 -13.42 -1.19
C LEU A 170 -9.45 -13.40 0.28
N ALA A 171 -10.01 -14.52 0.78
CA ALA A 171 -10.39 -14.65 2.19
C ALA A 171 -9.20 -14.45 3.14
N ALA A 172 -8.09 -15.15 2.89
CA ALA A 172 -6.89 -15.09 3.72
C ALA A 172 -6.26 -13.69 3.70
N SER A 173 -6.08 -13.11 2.52
CA SER A 173 -5.47 -11.78 2.37
C SER A 173 -6.32 -10.67 3.00
N PHE A 174 -7.65 -10.75 2.87
CA PHE A 174 -8.56 -9.79 3.48
C PHE A 174 -8.60 -9.92 5.00
N LEU A 175 -8.70 -11.17 5.52
CA LEU A 175 -8.73 -11.44 6.97
C LEU A 175 -7.48 -10.90 7.67
N VAL A 176 -6.30 -11.08 7.08
CA VAL A 176 -5.05 -10.56 7.66
C VAL A 176 -4.88 -9.06 7.40
N GLY A 177 -5.29 -8.60 6.22
CA GLY A 177 -5.11 -7.23 5.77
C GLY A 177 -5.84 -6.19 6.62
N VAL A 178 -7.01 -6.54 7.18
CA VAL A 178 -7.76 -5.63 8.06
C VAL A 178 -7.01 -5.29 9.36
N PHE A 179 -6.03 -6.10 9.77
CA PHE A 179 -5.14 -5.82 10.89
C PHE A 179 -3.85 -5.07 10.48
N ALA A 180 -3.56 -5.01 9.18
CA ALA A 180 -2.50 -4.18 8.66
C ALA A 180 -2.94 -2.72 8.58
N LYS A 181 -4.09 -2.48 7.94
CA LYS A 181 -4.69 -1.15 7.82
C LYS A 181 -6.15 -1.23 7.36
N GLU A 182 -6.99 -0.35 7.88
CA GLU A 182 -8.41 -0.26 7.52
C GLU A 182 -8.67 0.08 6.04
N THR A 183 -7.67 0.61 5.32
CA THR A 183 -7.76 0.84 3.86
C THR A 183 -8.06 -0.44 3.09
N THR A 184 -7.71 -1.61 3.64
CA THR A 184 -8.04 -2.92 3.06
C THR A 184 -9.57 -3.14 2.92
N LEU A 185 -10.41 -2.45 3.70
CA LEU A 185 -11.87 -2.56 3.60
C LEU A 185 -12.41 -2.15 2.22
N ILE A 186 -11.68 -1.34 1.45
CA ILE A 186 -12.04 -0.98 0.07
C ILE A 186 -12.16 -2.19 -0.86
N VAL A 187 -11.55 -3.31 -0.50
CA VAL A 187 -11.64 -4.57 -1.25
C VAL A 187 -13.09 -5.05 -1.36
N VAL A 188 -13.93 -4.80 -0.34
CA VAL A 188 -15.33 -5.24 -0.33
C VAL A 188 -16.12 -4.67 -1.52
N PRO A 189 -16.25 -3.34 -1.68
CA PRO A 189 -16.96 -2.79 -2.84
C PRO A 189 -16.27 -3.12 -4.17
N LEU A 190 -14.95 -3.28 -4.20
CA LEU A 190 -14.24 -3.70 -5.43
C LEU A 190 -14.62 -5.13 -5.83
N ALA A 191 -14.70 -6.05 -4.87
CA ALA A 191 -15.14 -7.42 -5.11
C ALA A 191 -16.61 -7.46 -5.57
N LEU A 192 -17.49 -6.66 -4.95
CA LEU A 192 -18.88 -6.53 -5.38
C LEU A 192 -18.99 -6.06 -6.83
N ILE A 193 -18.23 -5.04 -7.23
CA ILE A 193 -18.20 -4.54 -8.60
C ILE A 193 -17.76 -5.64 -9.58
N PHE A 194 -16.69 -6.38 -9.24
CA PHE A 194 -16.12 -7.41 -10.10
C PHE A 194 -17.07 -8.59 -10.28
N PHE A 195 -17.69 -9.06 -9.19
CA PHE A 195 -18.57 -10.22 -9.21
C PHE A 195 -20.05 -9.90 -9.49
N TRP A 196 -20.39 -8.61 -9.71
CA TRP A 196 -21.77 -8.15 -9.91
C TRP A 196 -22.52 -8.91 -10.99
N SER A 197 -21.85 -9.18 -12.11
CA SER A 197 -22.46 -9.83 -13.27
C SER A 197 -22.43 -11.37 -13.27
N GLY A 198 -21.84 -11.99 -12.23
CA GLY A 198 -21.61 -13.43 -12.29
C GLY A 198 -21.86 -14.22 -11.00
N SER A 199 -21.24 -13.87 -9.91
CA SER A 199 -21.19 -14.75 -8.74
C SER A 199 -21.04 -13.98 -7.43
N LEU A 200 -22.03 -13.18 -7.08
CA LEU A 200 -21.98 -12.38 -5.84
C LEU A 200 -21.73 -13.21 -4.57
N TRP A 201 -22.10 -14.49 -4.54
CA TRP A 201 -21.81 -15.37 -3.42
C TRP A 201 -20.30 -15.46 -3.11
N ARG A 202 -19.43 -15.25 -4.12
CA ARG A 202 -17.96 -15.23 -3.92
C ARG A 202 -17.51 -14.09 -3.01
N THR A 203 -18.31 -13.06 -2.85
CA THR A 203 -18.03 -11.98 -1.89
C THR A 203 -18.26 -12.41 -0.44
N SER A 204 -19.00 -13.51 -0.20
CA SER A 204 -19.24 -14.02 1.16
C SER A 204 -17.94 -14.46 1.87
N VAL A 205 -16.88 -14.79 1.11
CA VAL A 205 -15.56 -15.10 1.68
C VAL A 205 -14.91 -13.93 2.42
N LEU A 206 -15.42 -12.71 2.23
CA LEU A 206 -14.98 -11.52 2.95
C LEU A 206 -15.65 -11.36 4.32
N VAL A 207 -16.75 -12.06 4.58
CA VAL A 207 -17.52 -11.94 5.83
C VAL A 207 -16.68 -12.24 7.07
N PRO A 208 -15.85 -13.32 7.13
CA PRO A 208 -15.01 -13.56 8.31
C PRO A 208 -14.05 -12.40 8.62
N GLY A 209 -13.45 -11.79 7.60
CA GLY A 209 -12.56 -10.64 7.78
C GLY A 209 -13.31 -9.40 8.26
N LEU A 210 -14.52 -9.14 7.75
CA LEU A 210 -15.38 -8.06 8.25
C LEU A 210 -15.78 -8.26 9.70
N LEU A 211 -16.20 -9.48 10.06
CA LEU A 211 -16.55 -9.80 11.45
C LEU A 211 -15.35 -9.69 12.39
N ALA A 212 -14.18 -10.15 11.96
CA ALA A 212 -12.94 -10.02 12.71
C ALA A 212 -12.59 -8.53 12.93
N TYR A 213 -12.67 -7.71 11.89
CA TYR A 213 -12.44 -6.26 11.99
C TYR A 213 -13.42 -5.58 12.95
N LEU A 214 -14.71 -5.85 12.78
CA LEU A 214 -15.75 -5.25 13.64
C LEU A 214 -15.62 -5.72 15.08
N GLY A 215 -15.43 -7.03 15.31
CA GLY A 215 -15.21 -7.58 16.64
C GLY A 215 -13.99 -6.99 17.33
N PHE A 216 -12.88 -6.83 16.61
CA PHE A 216 -11.69 -6.21 17.14
C PHE A 216 -11.89 -4.72 17.43
N ARG A 217 -12.56 -4.01 16.52
CA ARG A 217 -12.85 -2.58 16.67
C ARG A 217 -13.81 -2.28 17.83
N PHE A 218 -14.88 -3.05 17.97
CA PHE A 218 -15.84 -2.87 19.06
C PHE A 218 -15.40 -3.49 20.38
N GLY A 219 -14.54 -4.52 20.33
CA GLY A 219 -13.96 -5.14 21.53
C GLY A 219 -12.88 -4.29 22.20
N LEU A 220 -12.18 -3.45 21.43
CA LEU A 220 -11.30 -2.44 21.99
C LEU A 220 -12.15 -1.21 22.32
N GLN A 221 -12.35 -0.95 23.60
CA GLN A 221 -13.00 0.27 24.06
C GLN A 221 -12.11 1.47 23.73
N ILE A 222 -12.40 2.13 22.60
CA ILE A 222 -11.66 3.31 22.16
C ILE A 222 -12.30 4.53 22.78
N ASP A 223 -11.45 5.39 23.31
CA ASP A 223 -11.87 6.70 23.76
C ASP A 223 -12.45 7.49 22.57
N PRO A 224 -13.75 7.88 22.62
CA PRO A 224 -14.37 8.65 21.54
C PRO A 224 -13.71 10.01 21.27
N SER A 225 -12.96 10.54 22.24
CA SER A 225 -12.26 11.82 22.11
C SER A 225 -11.10 11.77 21.10
N GLU A 226 -10.62 10.59 20.76
CA GLU A 226 -9.53 10.39 19.77
C GLU A 226 -10.04 9.96 18.39
N ASN A 227 -11.20 10.41 17.98
CA ASN A 227 -11.71 10.11 16.65
C ASN A 227 -10.83 10.70 15.56
N TYR A 228 -10.59 9.90 14.50
CA TYR A 228 -9.93 10.30 13.25
C TYR A 228 -10.44 11.60 12.65
N PHE A 229 -11.70 11.86 12.90
CA PHE A 229 -12.40 13.02 12.40
C PHE A 229 -12.55 14.03 13.52
N ASN A 230 -11.52 14.81 13.77
CA ASN A 230 -11.67 15.97 14.63
C ASN A 230 -12.45 17.05 13.86
N PHE A 231 -13.76 16.87 13.78
CA PHE A 231 -14.70 17.85 13.23
C PHE A 231 -15.03 18.99 14.24
N SER A 232 -14.07 19.35 15.09
CA SER A 232 -14.27 20.42 16.06
C SER A 232 -14.77 21.74 15.44
N GLY A 233 -14.49 21.96 14.16
CA GLY A 233 -15.03 23.06 13.36
C GLY A 233 -16.19 22.69 12.42
N GLY A 234 -16.69 21.44 12.48
CA GLY A 234 -17.70 20.93 11.56
C GLY A 234 -17.12 20.42 10.22
N LEU A 235 -17.84 19.49 9.59
CA LEU A 235 -17.46 18.83 8.35
C LEU A 235 -17.16 19.84 7.22
N PHE A 236 -17.99 20.86 7.06
CA PHE A 236 -17.84 21.88 6.02
C PHE A 236 -16.59 22.76 6.23
N SER A 237 -16.27 23.10 7.46
CA SER A 237 -15.06 23.86 7.80
C SER A 237 -13.81 23.03 7.45
N THR A 238 -13.80 21.75 7.83
CA THR A 238 -12.69 20.83 7.50
C THR A 238 -12.53 20.70 5.99
N LEU A 239 -13.61 20.41 5.25
CA LEU A 239 -13.57 20.30 3.80
C LEU A 239 -13.10 21.59 3.11
N SER A 240 -13.58 22.76 3.57
CA SER A 240 -13.16 24.03 2.99
C SER A 240 -11.67 24.33 3.22
N THR A 241 -11.16 24.01 4.40
CA THR A 241 -9.74 24.14 4.73
C THR A 241 -8.89 23.22 3.87
N GLN A 242 -9.33 21.98 3.69
CA GLN A 242 -8.62 21.01 2.85
C GLN A 242 -8.68 21.39 1.36
N LEU A 243 -9.81 21.86 0.86
CA LEU A 243 -9.91 22.36 -0.51
C LEU A 243 -8.95 23.52 -0.76
N ARG A 244 -8.82 24.46 0.19
CA ARG A 244 -7.84 25.54 0.11
C ARG A 244 -6.40 25.00 0.12
N PHE A 245 -6.12 24.01 0.96
CA PHE A 245 -4.80 23.36 0.97
C PHE A 245 -4.49 22.71 -0.38
N VAL A 246 -5.40 21.88 -0.91
CA VAL A 246 -5.22 21.20 -2.20
C VAL A 246 -5.05 22.20 -3.35
N ALA A 247 -5.77 23.33 -3.30
CA ALA A 247 -5.64 24.42 -4.26
C ALA A 247 -4.36 25.25 -4.09
N SER A 248 -3.66 25.10 -2.97
CA SER A 248 -2.35 25.76 -2.76
C SER A 248 -1.25 25.03 -3.55
N LEU A 249 -0.14 25.74 -3.82
CA LEU A 249 1.02 25.14 -4.48
C LEU A 249 1.55 23.92 -3.71
N ASN A 250 1.62 24.00 -2.38
CA ASN A 250 2.09 22.89 -1.55
C ASN A 250 1.16 21.67 -1.64
N GLY A 251 -0.14 21.87 -1.56
CA GLY A 251 -1.12 20.81 -1.73
C GLY A 251 -1.06 20.18 -3.12
N ALA A 252 -1.01 20.99 -4.17
CA ALA A 252 -0.87 20.51 -5.54
C ALA A 252 0.42 19.69 -5.75
N LEU A 253 1.53 20.12 -5.15
CA LEU A 253 2.80 19.38 -5.18
C LEU A 253 2.70 18.07 -4.39
N GLU A 254 2.06 18.05 -3.22
CA GLU A 254 1.86 16.84 -2.42
C GLU A 254 1.01 15.81 -3.19
N PHE A 255 -0.11 16.23 -3.76
CA PHE A 255 -0.97 15.36 -4.56
C PHE A 255 -0.29 14.91 -5.85
N GLY A 256 0.32 15.86 -6.57
CA GLY A 256 1.02 15.57 -7.82
C GLY A 256 2.18 14.63 -7.65
N SER A 257 2.99 14.83 -6.61
CA SER A 257 4.21 14.03 -6.36
C SER A 257 3.96 12.59 -5.93
N SER A 258 2.72 12.22 -5.53
CA SER A 258 2.38 10.83 -5.18
C SER A 258 2.63 9.87 -6.33
N PHE A 259 2.30 10.26 -7.55
CA PHE A 259 2.53 9.50 -8.78
C PHE A 259 3.41 10.27 -9.78
N GLY A 260 3.71 11.55 -9.52
CA GLY A 260 4.55 12.38 -10.38
C GLY A 260 4.02 12.42 -11.82
N PHE A 261 4.90 12.21 -12.76
CA PHE A 261 4.56 12.21 -14.18
C PHE A 261 3.62 11.10 -14.61
N LEU A 262 3.43 10.04 -13.80
CA LEU A 262 2.52 8.93 -14.10
C LEU A 262 1.05 9.34 -14.20
N TRP A 263 0.68 10.49 -13.62
CA TRP A 263 -0.67 11.02 -13.77
C TRP A 263 -1.06 11.24 -15.23
N LEU A 264 -0.14 11.76 -16.06
CA LEU A 264 -0.44 12.04 -17.48
C LEU A 264 -0.81 10.78 -18.26
N PRO A 265 0.06 9.72 -18.33
CA PRO A 265 -0.32 8.50 -19.03
C PRO A 265 -1.47 7.77 -18.35
N ALA A 266 -1.67 7.88 -17.02
CA ALA A 266 -2.80 7.27 -16.33
C ALA A 266 -4.14 7.89 -16.75
N ILE A 267 -4.23 9.21 -16.80
CA ILE A 267 -5.40 9.94 -17.28
C ILE A 267 -5.67 9.59 -18.76
N PHE A 268 -4.63 9.62 -19.59
CA PHE A 268 -4.76 9.25 -20.99
C PHE A 268 -5.25 7.80 -21.16
N GLY A 269 -4.68 6.86 -20.39
CA GLY A 269 -5.09 5.46 -20.39
C GLY A 269 -6.54 5.28 -19.95
N PHE A 270 -6.97 5.98 -18.91
CA PHE A 270 -8.34 5.92 -18.42
C PHE A 270 -9.38 6.33 -19.48
N PHE A 271 -9.15 7.43 -20.21
CA PHE A 271 -10.09 7.95 -21.20
C PHE A 271 -10.00 7.27 -22.57
N ARG A 272 -8.81 6.80 -22.95
CA ARG A 272 -8.53 6.34 -24.32
C ARG A 272 -8.31 4.84 -24.45
N ALA A 273 -7.96 4.13 -23.37
CA ALA A 273 -7.69 2.70 -23.42
C ALA A 273 -8.95 1.85 -23.52
N GLN A 274 -8.83 0.70 -24.17
CA GLN A 274 -9.82 -0.37 -24.14
C GLN A 274 -9.65 -1.17 -22.85
N MET A 275 -10.08 -0.60 -21.73
CA MET A 275 -10.03 -1.30 -20.45
C MET A 275 -11.39 -1.92 -20.10
N PRO A 276 -11.41 -3.02 -19.34
CA PRO A 276 -12.65 -3.62 -18.88
C PRO A 276 -13.51 -2.62 -18.09
N ARG A 277 -14.86 -2.71 -18.25
CA ARG A 277 -15.78 -1.80 -17.54
C ARG A 277 -15.62 -1.87 -16.04
N TRP A 278 -15.46 -3.08 -15.47
CA TRP A 278 -15.25 -3.28 -14.05
C TRP A 278 -13.96 -2.58 -13.55
N PHE A 279 -12.88 -2.60 -14.34
CA PHE A 279 -11.63 -1.95 -13.97
C PHE A 279 -11.76 -0.42 -14.00
N ARG A 280 -12.51 0.12 -14.95
CA ARG A 280 -12.83 1.56 -14.98
C ARG A 280 -13.63 1.97 -13.74
N SER A 281 -14.61 1.17 -13.32
CA SER A 281 -15.35 1.40 -12.07
C SER A 281 -14.45 1.32 -10.84
N TRP A 282 -13.52 0.37 -10.80
CA TRP A 282 -12.50 0.29 -9.75
C TRP A 282 -11.63 1.55 -9.70
N THR A 283 -11.19 2.04 -10.84
CA THR A 283 -10.37 3.25 -10.94
C THR A 283 -11.12 4.45 -10.36
N VAL A 284 -12.38 4.65 -10.75
CA VAL A 284 -13.20 5.74 -10.21
C VAL A 284 -13.38 5.58 -8.70
N LEU A 285 -13.74 4.40 -8.22
CA LEU A 285 -13.99 4.16 -6.79
C LEU A 285 -12.73 4.37 -5.95
N LEU A 286 -11.59 3.77 -6.34
CA LEU A 286 -10.33 3.90 -5.60
C LEU A 286 -9.81 5.34 -5.60
N LEU A 287 -9.85 6.03 -6.74
CA LEU A 287 -9.45 7.43 -6.79
C LEU A 287 -10.35 8.31 -5.91
N THR A 288 -11.68 8.12 -6.02
CA THR A 288 -12.62 8.87 -5.19
C THR A 288 -12.40 8.60 -3.70
N ALA A 289 -12.28 7.34 -3.31
CA ALA A 289 -12.01 6.97 -1.91
C ALA A 289 -10.67 7.55 -1.41
N SER A 290 -9.62 7.48 -2.23
CA SER A 290 -8.29 8.01 -1.87
C SER A 290 -8.30 9.54 -1.74
N VAL A 291 -9.00 10.24 -2.63
CA VAL A 291 -9.18 11.69 -2.55
C VAL A 291 -10.01 12.06 -1.33
N LEU A 292 -11.13 11.36 -1.07
CA LEU A 292 -11.96 11.60 0.12
C LEU A 292 -11.15 11.35 1.40
N MET A 293 -10.37 10.27 1.47
CA MET A 293 -9.47 10.03 2.59
C MET A 293 -8.48 11.17 2.77
N ALA A 294 -7.83 11.60 1.70
CA ALA A 294 -6.91 12.73 1.74
C ALA A 294 -7.58 14.02 2.24
N MET A 295 -8.83 14.24 1.83
CA MET A 295 -9.61 15.42 2.21
C MET A 295 -10.15 15.37 3.65
N LEU A 296 -10.45 14.18 4.17
CA LEU A 296 -11.07 14.03 5.49
C LEU A 296 -10.05 13.79 6.60
N LEU A 297 -8.95 13.07 6.31
CA LEU A 297 -7.96 12.66 7.31
C LEU A 297 -6.90 13.73 7.59
N VAL A 298 -6.77 14.72 6.74
CA VAL A 298 -5.64 15.65 6.82
C VAL A 298 -6.13 16.97 7.39
N GLY A 299 -6.13 17.09 8.69
CA GLY A 299 -6.33 18.38 9.38
C GLY A 299 -5.20 19.39 9.12
N GLY A 300 -4.88 19.66 7.84
CA GLY A 300 -3.97 20.71 7.39
C GLY A 300 -2.46 20.50 7.64
N GLN A 301 -2.05 19.37 8.24
CA GLN A 301 -0.65 19.15 8.63
C GLN A 301 -0.01 17.87 8.08
N TYR A 302 -0.75 17.02 7.35
CA TYR A 302 -0.22 15.73 6.85
C TYR A 302 -0.14 15.68 5.33
N PRO A 303 0.88 15.03 4.77
CA PRO A 303 1.04 14.89 3.32
C PRO A 303 -0.11 14.06 2.74
N GLY A 304 -1.09 14.71 2.14
CA GLY A 304 -2.24 14.08 1.46
C GLY A 304 -1.82 13.08 0.37
N GLY A 305 -0.59 13.19 -0.10
CA GLY A 305 0.03 12.28 -1.04
C GLY A 305 0.05 10.82 -0.60
N ARG A 306 0.18 10.54 0.70
CA ARG A 306 0.12 9.18 1.24
C ARG A 306 -1.26 8.54 1.04
N ALA A 307 -2.33 9.29 1.28
CA ALA A 307 -3.70 8.79 1.12
C ALA A 307 -4.04 8.55 -0.35
N ILE A 308 -3.61 9.43 -1.25
CA ILE A 308 -3.84 9.28 -2.69
C ILE A 308 -3.07 8.08 -3.26
N PHE A 309 -1.91 7.77 -2.70
CA PHE A 309 -1.10 6.65 -3.17
C PHE A 309 -1.78 5.29 -2.98
N THR A 310 -2.78 5.15 -2.11
CA THR A 310 -3.59 3.92 -2.01
C THR A 310 -4.30 3.54 -3.33
N ALA A 311 -4.40 4.48 -4.28
CA ALA A 311 -4.91 4.23 -5.63
C ALA A 311 -3.87 3.59 -6.59
N PHE A 312 -2.64 3.30 -6.15
CA PHE A 312 -1.59 2.73 -7.03
C PHE A 312 -2.02 1.46 -7.79
N PRO A 313 -2.88 0.57 -7.24
CA PRO A 313 -3.27 -0.64 -7.94
C PRO A 313 -4.11 -0.39 -9.20
N VAL A 314 -4.66 0.80 -9.35
CA VAL A 314 -5.39 1.20 -10.56
C VAL A 314 -4.64 2.26 -11.37
N VAL A 315 -3.91 3.16 -10.74
CA VAL A 315 -3.16 4.22 -11.43
C VAL A 315 -2.02 3.66 -12.29
N ILE A 316 -1.24 2.70 -11.75
CA ILE A 316 -0.14 2.07 -12.49
C ILE A 316 -0.63 1.31 -13.73
N PRO A 317 -1.65 0.41 -13.65
CA PRO A 317 -2.21 -0.22 -14.84
C PRO A 317 -2.78 0.79 -15.85
N CYS A 318 -3.48 1.84 -15.38
CA CYS A 318 -3.97 2.90 -16.27
C CYS A 318 -2.81 3.58 -17.03
N ALA A 319 -1.72 3.89 -16.32
CA ALA A 319 -0.54 4.49 -16.92
C ALA A 319 0.10 3.56 -17.98
N LEU A 320 0.23 2.27 -17.68
CA LEU A 320 0.74 1.28 -18.63
C LEU A 320 -0.13 1.17 -19.88
N TRP A 321 -1.47 1.14 -19.73
CA TRP A 321 -2.38 1.17 -20.90
C TRP A 321 -2.26 2.47 -21.70
N GLY A 322 -2.03 3.60 -21.04
CA GLY A 322 -1.77 4.87 -21.70
C GLY A 322 -0.47 4.86 -22.51
N MET A 323 0.60 4.30 -21.93
CA MET A 323 1.91 4.22 -22.57
C MET A 323 1.95 3.27 -23.77
N ARG A 324 1.21 2.16 -23.77
CA ARG A 324 1.12 1.22 -24.90
C ARG A 324 0.78 1.90 -26.23
N ARG A 325 0.03 2.99 -26.21
CA ARG A 325 -0.37 3.71 -27.42
C ARG A 325 0.65 4.74 -27.87
N VAL A 326 1.43 5.23 -26.94
CA VAL A 326 2.47 6.25 -27.24
C VAL A 326 3.79 5.56 -27.61
N LEU A 327 4.08 4.48 -26.94
CA LEU A 327 5.28 3.65 -27.21
C LEU A 327 4.77 2.26 -27.61
N PRO A 328 4.89 1.85 -28.88
CA PRO A 328 4.49 0.51 -29.32
C PRO A 328 5.47 -0.55 -28.77
N ILE A 329 5.59 -0.62 -27.46
CA ILE A 329 6.42 -1.61 -26.75
C ILE A 329 5.68 -2.95 -26.88
N GLY A 330 6.09 -3.79 -27.81
CA GLY A 330 5.60 -5.16 -27.93
C GLY A 330 4.51 -5.41 -28.99
N ALA A 331 4.37 -4.56 -30.01
CA ALA A 331 3.41 -4.77 -31.11
C ALA A 331 3.72 -6.01 -31.99
N ASN A 332 4.81 -6.72 -31.77
CA ASN A 332 5.23 -7.88 -32.56
C ASN A 332 4.96 -9.25 -31.94
N ALA A 333 4.24 -9.33 -30.83
CA ALA A 333 3.71 -10.61 -30.36
C ALA A 333 2.36 -10.86 -31.06
N SER A 334 2.38 -11.14 -32.37
CA SER A 334 1.28 -11.77 -33.07
C SER A 334 0.91 -13.06 -32.32
N HIS A 335 -0.26 -13.04 -31.66
CA HIS A 335 -0.85 -14.26 -31.12
C HIS A 335 -1.07 -15.25 -32.27
N PRO A 336 -0.59 -16.53 -32.15
CA PRO A 336 -1.12 -17.59 -32.96
C PRO A 336 -2.54 -17.94 -32.54
#